data_5fdaa2728144a55c1bb40b4e1d2ec0bc
#
_entry.id   5fdaa2728144a55c1bb40b4e1d2ec0bc
#
_cell.length_a   1.000
_cell.length_b   1.000
_cell.length_c   1.000
_cell.angle_alpha   90.00
_cell.angle_beta   90.00
_cell.angle_gamma   90.00
#
_symmetry.space_group_name_H-M   'P 1'
#
loop_
_entity.id
_entity.type
_entity.pdbx_description
1 polymer ?
#
loop_
_entity_poly.entity_id
_entity_poly.type
_entity_poly.pdbx_seq_one_letter_code
_entity_poly.pdbx_strand_id
1 'polypeptide(L)'
;MSAVAESPTHLASAVQERRVVKFSIYRYDPDKDARPYMQDLEVELGPNDKMLLDALMRIKHVVDDSVSYRRSCREGVCGSDAMNINGKNGLACITNLRDLKQPIVLKPLPGLPVIRDLIVDMTQFFKQYHSIRPYLINDPPPP
;
A
#
# COMPACT_ATOMS: atom_id res chain seq x y z
N MET A 1 -13.83 -34.76 -52.17
CA MET A 1 -12.50 -34.42 -51.64
C MET A 1 -12.57 -33.02 -51.07
N SER A 2 -12.88 -32.90 -49.80
CA SER A 2 -13.03 -31.60 -49.10
C SER A 2 -11.80 -31.36 -48.26
N ALA A 3 -11.06 -30.36 -48.61
CA ALA A 3 -9.91 -29.89 -47.84
C ALA A 3 -10.40 -29.07 -46.62
N VAL A 4 -10.15 -29.57 -45.42
CA VAL A 4 -10.38 -28.85 -44.17
C VAL A 4 -9.20 -27.89 -43.99
N ALA A 5 -9.48 -26.59 -44.09
CA ALA A 5 -8.52 -25.56 -43.80
C ALA A 5 -8.30 -25.48 -42.26
N GLU A 6 -7.15 -25.88 -41.80
CA GLU A 6 -6.69 -25.62 -40.43
C GLU A 6 -6.43 -24.14 -40.25
N SER A 7 -7.21 -23.52 -39.37
CA SER A 7 -6.96 -22.18 -38.93
C SER A 7 -5.74 -22.16 -38.02
N PRO A 8 -4.76 -21.26 -38.22
CA PRO A 8 -3.62 -21.14 -37.30
C PRO A 8 -4.13 -20.56 -35.97
N THR A 9 -4.03 -21.38 -34.94
CA THR A 9 -4.23 -20.96 -33.55
C THR A 9 -3.25 -19.85 -33.20
N HIS A 10 -3.76 -18.65 -33.10
CA HIS A 10 -3.02 -17.46 -32.71
C HIS A 10 -2.71 -17.57 -31.21
N LEU A 11 -1.66 -18.30 -30.85
CA LEU A 11 -0.99 -18.15 -29.57
C LEU A 11 -0.17 -16.84 -29.61
N ALA A 12 -0.88 -15.74 -29.49
CA ALA A 12 -0.27 -14.49 -29.10
C ALA A 12 0.21 -14.66 -27.66
N SER A 13 1.48 -15.03 -27.51
CA SER A 13 2.19 -14.89 -26.24
C SER A 13 2.08 -13.42 -25.84
N ALA A 14 1.16 -13.12 -24.93
CA ALA A 14 1.14 -11.84 -24.24
C ALA A 14 2.47 -11.70 -23.54
N VAL A 15 3.39 -10.93 -24.13
CA VAL A 15 4.58 -10.44 -23.47
C VAL A 15 4.05 -9.66 -22.28
N GLN A 16 4.10 -10.27 -21.11
CA GLN A 16 3.72 -9.63 -19.86
C GLN A 16 4.72 -8.50 -19.64
N GLU A 17 4.29 -7.27 -19.92
CA GLU A 17 5.08 -6.06 -19.73
C GLU A 17 5.43 -5.93 -18.24
N ARG A 18 6.63 -6.37 -17.90
CA ARG A 18 7.24 -6.10 -16.61
C ARG A 18 7.73 -4.67 -16.61
N ARG A 19 7.38 -3.92 -15.59
CA ARG A 19 7.80 -2.52 -15.42
C ARG A 19 8.56 -2.35 -14.13
N VAL A 20 9.65 -1.59 -14.17
CA VAL A 20 10.40 -1.21 -12.98
C VAL A 20 9.86 0.12 -12.46
N VAL A 21 9.55 0.15 -11.17
CA VAL A 21 9.05 1.35 -10.48
C VAL A 21 9.99 1.72 -9.34
N LYS A 22 10.29 3.01 -9.24
CA LYS A 22 11.20 3.57 -8.24
C LYS A 22 10.45 4.11 -7.05
N PHE A 23 10.92 3.76 -5.87
CA PHE A 23 10.37 4.16 -4.59
C PHE A 23 11.44 4.86 -3.73
N SER A 24 10.99 5.80 -2.90
CA SER A 24 11.73 6.35 -1.78
C SER A 24 10.87 6.18 -0.53
N ILE A 25 11.23 5.26 0.34
CA ILE A 25 10.42 4.85 1.50
C ILE A 25 11.07 5.31 2.79
N TYR A 26 10.28 5.95 3.66
CA TYR A 26 10.68 6.29 5.01
C TYR A 26 10.92 5.01 5.81
N ARG A 27 12.11 4.91 6.42
CA ARG A 27 12.54 3.78 7.22
C ARG A 27 12.92 4.23 8.61
N TYR A 28 12.48 3.49 9.60
CA TYR A 28 12.83 3.64 10.98
C TYR A 28 12.56 2.36 11.77
N ASP A 29 13.59 1.82 12.36
CA ASP A 29 13.50 0.71 13.32
C ASP A 29 14.01 1.21 14.67
N PRO A 30 13.14 1.33 15.70
CA PRO A 30 13.54 1.88 17.01
C PRO A 30 14.62 1.06 17.70
N ASP A 31 14.79 -0.21 17.35
CA ASP A 31 15.78 -1.11 17.94
C ASP A 31 17.16 -1.01 17.29
N LYS A 32 17.24 -0.43 16.10
CA LYS A 32 18.46 -0.40 15.27
C LYS A 32 18.90 0.99 14.85
N ASP A 33 17.93 1.89 14.61
CA ASP A 33 18.19 3.17 13.97
C ASP A 33 18.20 4.30 14.98
N ALA A 34 19.29 5.09 15.04
CA ALA A 34 19.36 6.29 15.85
C ALA A 34 18.40 7.40 15.38
N ARG A 35 18.06 7.41 14.08
CA ARG A 35 17.15 8.35 13.43
C ARG A 35 16.60 7.78 12.14
N PRO A 36 15.41 8.25 11.72
CA PRO A 36 14.82 7.80 10.46
C PRO A 36 15.65 8.24 9.24
N TYR A 37 15.50 7.49 8.15
CA TYR A 37 16.12 7.77 6.85
C TYR A 37 15.17 7.43 5.71
N MET A 38 15.50 7.90 4.49
CA MET A 38 14.80 7.51 3.28
C MET A 38 15.59 6.43 2.56
N GLN A 39 14.96 5.32 2.22
CA GLN A 39 15.54 4.24 1.45
C GLN A 39 15.02 4.29 0.02
N ASP A 40 15.94 4.44 -0.93
CA ASP A 40 15.61 4.35 -2.36
C ASP A 40 15.71 2.91 -2.81
N LEU A 41 14.69 2.42 -3.51
CA LEU A 41 14.66 1.06 -4.05
C LEU A 41 13.86 1.00 -5.35
N GLU A 42 14.09 -0.06 -6.09
CA GLU A 42 13.39 -0.35 -7.33
C GLU A 42 12.72 -1.72 -7.22
N VAL A 43 11.52 -1.82 -7.77
CA VAL A 43 10.77 -3.07 -7.81
C VAL A 43 10.25 -3.33 -9.21
N GLU A 44 10.41 -4.57 -9.65
CA GLU A 44 9.83 -5.06 -10.89
C GLU A 44 8.39 -5.51 -10.63
N LEU A 45 7.44 -4.86 -11.30
CA LEU A 45 6.02 -5.12 -11.16
C LEU A 45 5.49 -5.91 -12.36
N GLY A 46 4.60 -6.84 -12.08
CA GLY A 46 3.87 -7.58 -13.11
C GLY A 46 2.64 -6.81 -13.64
N PRO A 47 1.97 -7.35 -14.66
CA PRO A 47 0.79 -6.73 -15.27
C PRO A 47 -0.41 -6.60 -14.33
N ASN A 48 -0.47 -7.44 -13.30
CA ASN A 48 -1.54 -7.45 -12.31
C ASN A 48 -1.29 -6.52 -11.12
N ASP A 49 -0.07 -6.03 -10.95
CA ASP A 49 0.30 -5.11 -9.87
C ASP A 49 -0.15 -3.68 -10.25
N LYS A 50 -1.36 -3.30 -9.88
CA LYS A 50 -1.99 -2.03 -10.28
C LYS A 50 -2.02 -1.00 -9.17
N MET A 51 -2.24 -1.43 -7.94
CA MET A 51 -2.37 -0.55 -6.78
C MET A 51 -1.04 -0.40 -6.04
N LEU A 52 -0.90 0.69 -5.31
CA LEU A 52 0.30 0.94 -4.50
C LEU A 52 0.54 -0.19 -3.47
N LEU A 53 -0.53 -0.75 -2.92
CA LEU A 53 -0.42 -1.87 -1.99
C LEU A 53 0.17 -3.13 -2.65
N ASP A 54 -0.14 -3.40 -3.93
CA ASP A 54 0.45 -4.52 -4.67
C ASP A 54 1.96 -4.37 -4.76
N ALA A 55 2.42 -3.14 -5.07
CA ALA A 55 3.84 -2.83 -5.11
C ALA A 55 4.53 -2.98 -3.74
N LEU A 56 3.91 -2.52 -2.65
CA LEU A 56 4.42 -2.69 -1.29
C LEU A 56 4.54 -4.16 -0.90
N MET A 57 3.55 -4.97 -1.26
CA MET A 57 3.60 -6.41 -1.05
C MET A 57 4.74 -7.05 -1.84
N ARG A 58 4.94 -6.62 -3.08
CA ARG A 58 6.04 -7.10 -3.92
C ARG A 58 7.40 -6.71 -3.34
N ILE A 59 7.55 -5.45 -2.91
CA ILE A 59 8.76 -4.98 -2.23
C ILE A 59 9.08 -5.87 -1.03
N LYS A 60 8.10 -6.11 -0.16
CA LYS A 60 8.29 -6.92 1.04
C LYS A 60 8.66 -8.38 0.74
N HIS A 61 8.13 -8.94 -0.33
CA HIS A 61 8.40 -10.35 -0.66
C HIS A 61 9.67 -10.58 -1.46
N VAL A 62 10.11 -9.61 -2.26
CA VAL A 62 11.19 -9.82 -3.25
C VAL A 62 12.41 -8.95 -3.02
N VAL A 63 12.22 -7.73 -2.48
CA VAL A 63 13.30 -6.75 -2.36
C VAL A 63 13.80 -6.62 -0.92
N ASP A 64 12.91 -6.36 0.03
CA ASP A 64 13.25 -6.11 1.43
C ASP A 64 12.09 -6.51 2.34
N ASP A 65 12.21 -7.62 3.04
CA ASP A 65 11.19 -8.17 3.94
C ASP A 65 11.02 -7.38 5.23
N SER A 66 11.99 -6.50 5.57
CA SER A 66 11.97 -5.67 6.76
C SER A 66 11.02 -4.47 6.67
N VAL A 67 10.58 -4.08 5.46
CA VAL A 67 9.63 -2.97 5.26
C VAL A 67 8.32 -3.25 5.99
N SER A 68 7.93 -2.32 6.88
CA SER A 68 6.77 -2.49 7.75
C SER A 68 5.65 -1.51 7.40
N TYR A 69 4.46 -2.04 7.19
CA TYR A 69 3.23 -1.30 6.91
C TYR A 69 2.01 -2.12 7.37
N ARG A 70 0.88 -1.45 7.58
CA ARG A 70 -0.39 -2.11 7.90
C ARG A 70 -1.21 -2.34 6.64
N ARG A 71 -1.97 -3.42 6.61
CA ARG A 71 -2.98 -3.71 5.59
C ARG A 71 -4.06 -4.62 6.14
N SER A 72 -5.26 -4.56 5.59
CA SER A 72 -6.36 -5.45 5.95
C SER A 72 -7.33 -5.66 4.79
N CYS A 73 -8.35 -4.82 4.61
CA CYS A 73 -9.46 -5.05 3.68
C CYS A 73 -9.08 -5.02 2.19
N ARG A 74 -8.06 -4.27 1.79
CA ARG A 74 -7.61 -4.05 0.40
C ARG A 74 -8.61 -3.32 -0.51
N GLU A 75 -9.68 -2.77 0.03
CA GLU A 75 -10.79 -2.16 -0.71
C GLU A 75 -11.19 -0.77 -0.21
N GLY A 76 -10.33 -0.13 0.56
CA GLY A 76 -10.52 1.25 1.02
C GLY A 76 -11.50 1.43 2.17
N VAL A 77 -11.90 0.37 2.89
CA VAL A 77 -12.88 0.43 3.99
C VAL A 77 -12.23 0.59 5.35
N CYS A 78 -11.19 -0.19 5.65
CA CYS A 78 -10.61 -0.25 6.99
C CYS A 78 -9.67 0.91 7.34
N GLY A 79 -9.07 1.57 6.35
CA GLY A 79 -8.13 2.67 6.54
C GLY A 79 -6.75 2.28 7.11
N SER A 80 -6.49 0.98 7.33
CA SER A 80 -5.26 0.53 8.00
C SER A 80 -3.97 0.82 7.22
N ASP A 81 -4.05 0.90 5.90
CA ASP A 81 -2.95 1.17 4.98
C ASP A 81 -2.81 2.66 4.61
N ALA A 82 -3.37 3.52 5.45
CA ALA A 82 -3.23 4.96 5.28
C ALA A 82 -1.78 5.41 5.50
N MET A 83 -1.28 6.20 4.56
CA MET A 83 0.07 6.75 4.60
C MET A 83 0.16 8.04 3.79
N ASN A 84 1.27 8.74 3.88
CA ASN A 84 1.54 9.90 3.03
C ASN A 84 2.22 9.43 1.74
N ILE A 85 1.57 9.70 0.61
CA ILE A 85 1.96 9.26 -0.73
C ILE A 85 2.26 10.51 -1.56
N ASN A 86 3.51 10.71 -1.96
CA ASN A 86 3.95 11.88 -2.71
C ASN A 86 3.44 13.22 -2.12
N GLY A 87 3.44 13.32 -0.77
CA GLY A 87 3.02 14.52 -0.06
C GLY A 87 1.51 14.62 0.26
N LYS A 88 0.68 13.67 -0.20
CA LYS A 88 -0.76 13.60 0.11
C LYS A 88 -1.08 12.37 0.92
N ASN A 89 -1.96 12.50 1.91
CA ASN A 89 -2.46 11.35 2.65
C ASN A 89 -3.45 10.56 1.79
N GLY A 90 -3.29 9.24 1.78
CA GLY A 90 -4.14 8.35 1.01
C GLY A 90 -4.04 6.90 1.49
N LEU A 91 -4.83 6.03 0.88
CA LEU A 91 -4.86 4.61 1.14
C LEU A 91 -4.11 3.86 0.04
N ALA A 92 -3.14 3.04 0.40
CA ALA A 92 -2.32 2.32 -0.56
C ALA A 92 -3.13 1.32 -1.41
N CYS A 93 -4.18 0.72 -0.85
CA CYS A 93 -4.99 -0.28 -1.54
C CYS A 93 -5.87 0.27 -2.67
N ILE A 94 -6.19 1.57 -2.65
CA ILE A 94 -7.03 2.20 -3.69
C ILE A 94 -6.28 3.28 -4.50
N THR A 95 -5.00 3.47 -4.26
CA THR A 95 -4.17 4.41 -5.02
C THR A 95 -3.54 3.69 -6.22
N ASN A 96 -3.87 4.13 -7.43
CA ASN A 96 -3.35 3.52 -8.65
C ASN A 96 -1.90 3.98 -8.91
N LEU A 97 -1.01 3.04 -9.20
CA LEU A 97 0.40 3.32 -9.48
C LEU A 97 0.61 4.19 -10.71
N ARG A 98 -0.32 4.15 -11.68
CA ARG A 98 -0.22 4.97 -12.91
C ARG A 98 -0.39 6.45 -12.65
N ASP A 99 -1.08 6.82 -11.57
CA ASP A 99 -1.37 8.21 -11.22
C ASP A 99 -0.25 8.84 -10.38
N LEU A 100 0.77 8.05 -10.03
CA LEU A 100 1.87 8.48 -9.17
C LEU A 100 3.13 8.84 -9.97
N LYS A 101 3.70 10.00 -9.65
CA LYS A 101 5.01 10.40 -10.16
C LYS A 101 6.12 9.60 -9.46
N GLN A 102 7.11 9.17 -10.22
CA GLN A 102 8.28 8.48 -9.72
C GLN A 102 9.46 9.47 -9.50
N PRO A 103 10.30 9.23 -8.48
CA PRO A 103 10.18 8.17 -7.48
C PRO A 103 8.94 8.37 -6.61
N ILE A 104 8.26 7.26 -6.27
CA ILE A 104 7.11 7.31 -5.38
C ILE A 104 7.62 7.44 -3.94
N VAL A 105 7.32 8.57 -3.31
CA VAL A 105 7.76 8.88 -1.95
C VAL A 105 6.69 8.46 -0.96
N LEU A 106 7.04 7.52 -0.07
CA LEU A 106 6.15 7.01 0.96
C LEU A 106 6.66 7.39 2.35
N LYS A 107 5.78 8.01 3.14
CA LYS A 107 6.04 8.41 4.52
C LYS A 107 4.89 7.98 5.42
N PRO A 108 5.12 7.82 6.74
CA PRO A 108 4.03 7.60 7.68
C PRO A 108 3.07 8.78 7.70
N LEU A 109 1.85 8.56 8.19
CA LEU A 109 0.87 9.65 8.40
C LEU A 109 1.48 10.74 9.29
N PRO A 110 1.40 12.02 8.88
CA PRO A 110 1.93 13.12 9.67
C PRO A 110 1.10 13.33 10.95
N GLY A 111 1.76 13.84 11.99
CA GLY A 111 1.10 14.20 13.24
C GLY A 111 0.85 13.05 14.21
N LEU A 112 1.29 11.85 13.89
CA LEU A 112 1.24 10.68 14.77
C LEU A 112 2.64 10.14 15.02
N PRO A 113 2.92 9.61 16.22
CA PRO A 113 4.23 9.01 16.52
C PRO A 113 4.49 7.78 15.63
N VAL A 114 5.70 7.66 15.12
CA VAL A 114 6.10 6.50 14.31
C VAL A 114 6.52 5.35 15.21
N ILE A 115 5.92 4.19 15.01
CA ILE A 115 6.33 2.94 15.66
C ILE A 115 7.51 2.33 14.88
N ARG A 116 7.29 2.09 13.59
CA ARG A 116 8.29 1.52 12.67
C ARG A 116 7.91 1.83 11.23
N ASP A 117 8.84 2.29 10.41
CA ASP A 117 8.65 2.59 8.99
C ASP A 117 7.36 3.40 8.71
N LEU A 118 6.38 2.80 8.06
CA LEU A 118 5.09 3.42 7.71
C LEU A 118 4.00 3.21 8.77
N ILE A 119 4.33 2.55 9.89
CA ILE A 119 3.39 2.25 10.97
C ILE A 119 3.44 3.35 12.03
N VAL A 120 2.28 3.95 12.31
CA VAL A 120 2.11 4.99 13.33
C VAL A 120 1.31 4.49 14.52
N ASP A 121 1.52 5.13 15.68
CA ASP A 121 0.74 4.88 16.89
C ASP A 121 -0.62 5.61 16.79
N MET A 122 -1.69 4.83 16.79
CA MET A 122 -3.06 5.32 16.69
C MET A 122 -3.75 5.56 18.05
N THR A 123 -3.04 5.40 19.15
CA THR A 123 -3.63 5.49 20.51
C THR A 123 -4.32 6.83 20.72
N GLN A 124 -3.66 7.95 20.40
CA GLN A 124 -4.22 9.29 20.56
C GLN A 124 -5.44 9.51 19.65
N PHE A 125 -5.39 9.00 18.43
CA PHE A 125 -6.52 9.07 17.48
C PHE A 125 -7.76 8.37 18.04
N PHE A 126 -7.63 7.14 18.51
CA PHE A 126 -8.76 6.40 19.07
C PHE A 126 -9.26 6.97 20.40
N LYS A 127 -8.38 7.56 21.20
CA LYS A 127 -8.81 8.28 22.41
C LYS A 127 -9.73 9.45 22.06
N GLN A 128 -9.39 10.23 21.04
CA GLN A 128 -10.25 11.32 20.54
C GLN A 128 -11.55 10.78 19.93
N TYR A 129 -11.47 9.73 19.10
CA TYR A 129 -12.63 9.07 18.52
C TYR A 129 -13.62 8.62 19.59
N HIS A 130 -13.16 7.94 20.64
CA HIS A 130 -14.03 7.49 21.73
C HIS A 130 -14.61 8.66 22.56
N SER A 131 -13.91 9.77 22.69
CA SER A 131 -14.38 10.93 23.46
C SER A 131 -15.62 11.59 22.86
N ILE A 132 -15.77 11.58 21.53
CA ILE A 132 -16.93 12.17 20.84
C ILE A 132 -18.09 11.19 20.67
N ARG A 133 -17.91 9.91 21.03
CA ARG A 133 -18.93 8.85 20.95
C ARG A 133 -19.67 8.81 19.60
N PRO A 134 -19.00 8.60 18.45
CA PRO A 134 -19.56 8.76 17.10
C PRO A 134 -20.36 7.53 16.65
N TYR A 135 -21.24 7.06 17.51
CA TYR A 135 -22.11 5.90 17.27
C TYR A 135 -23.48 6.13 17.89
N LEU A 136 -24.48 5.41 17.43
CA LEU A 136 -25.82 5.47 17.99
C LEU A 136 -25.79 5.01 19.45
N ILE A 137 -26.31 5.85 20.34
CA ILE A 137 -26.48 5.53 21.75
C ILE A 137 -27.97 5.24 21.96
N ASN A 138 -28.28 4.01 22.36
CA ASN A 138 -29.62 3.58 22.72
C ASN A 138 -29.65 3.33 24.22
N ASP A 139 -30.19 4.28 24.97
CA ASP A 139 -30.32 4.23 26.43
C ASP A 139 -31.71 4.78 26.81
N PRO A 140 -32.61 3.97 27.36
CA PRO A 140 -32.42 2.58 27.78
C PRO A 140 -32.34 1.57 26.61
N PRO A 141 -31.76 0.39 26.84
CA PRO A 141 -31.75 -0.67 25.83
C PRO A 141 -33.21 -1.07 25.49
N PRO A 142 -33.45 -1.58 24.26
CA PRO A 142 -34.78 -2.04 23.87
C PRO A 142 -35.29 -3.13 24.79
N PRO A 143 -36.65 -3.19 25.03
CA PRO A 143 -37.26 -4.18 25.91
C PRO A 143 -37.04 -5.61 25.42
#